data_58d8d8f37601e9aeb89fe4a0b794b479
#
_entry.id   58d8d8f37601e9aeb89fe4a0b794b479
#
_cell.length_a   1.000
_cell.length_b   1.000
_cell.length_c   1.000
_cell.angle_alpha   90.00
_cell.angle_beta   90.00
_cell.angle_gamma   90.00
#
_symmetry.space_group_name_H-M   'P 1'
#
loop_
_entity.id
_entity.type
_entity.pdbx_description
1 polymer ?
#
loop_
_entity_poly.entity_id
_entity_poly.type
_entity_poly.pdbx_seq_one_letter_code
_entity_poly.pdbx_strand_id
1 'polypeptide(L)'
;MVVTDHTERGAPMAATFIHTCYRILDPARSEDFYVNRLGLMKVGEMDLGSATNHFFALEEDPASPMLELTHNHDQAEPYDKGNGYAHVAFTVDDLEGTIEDLKDQGVTVTLEPKTLTADGNDYRIAFIEDPDGYKIELVQRGTMKVGKMYQ
;
A
#
# COMPACT_ATOMS: atom_id res chain seq x y z
N MET A 1 24.19 8.50 47.25
CA MET A 1 23.06 8.89 46.38
C MET A 1 23.67 9.31 45.05
N VAL A 2 23.77 8.35 44.10
CA VAL A 2 24.35 8.62 42.78
C VAL A 2 23.19 9.09 41.90
N VAL A 3 23.18 10.37 41.58
CA VAL A 3 22.31 10.94 40.55
C VAL A 3 22.92 10.52 39.24
N THR A 4 22.33 9.54 38.55
CA THR A 4 22.67 9.23 37.18
C THR A 4 22.07 10.30 36.28
N ASP A 5 22.94 11.17 35.85
CA ASP A 5 22.71 12.17 34.82
C ASP A 5 22.28 11.45 33.53
N HIS A 6 21.02 11.58 33.13
CA HIS A 6 20.50 11.19 31.82
C HIS A 6 20.78 12.30 30.81
N THR A 7 22.08 12.64 30.67
CA THR A 7 22.53 13.61 29.68
C THR A 7 22.21 13.10 28.25
N GLU A 8 21.37 13.85 27.62
CA GLU A 8 21.35 14.20 26.21
C GLU A 8 21.49 13.02 25.23
N ARG A 9 20.42 12.23 25.10
CA ARG A 9 20.16 11.67 23.80
C ARG A 9 19.83 12.86 22.90
N GLY A 10 20.71 13.13 21.92
CA GLY A 10 20.47 14.11 20.88
C GLY A 10 19.06 13.93 20.33
N ALA A 11 18.43 15.01 19.87
CA ALA A 11 17.10 14.93 19.26
C ALA A 11 17.04 13.73 18.30
N PRO A 12 16.00 12.88 18.37
CA PRO A 12 15.92 11.73 17.49
C PRO A 12 16.01 12.21 16.05
N MET A 13 16.85 11.54 15.22
CA MET A 13 16.88 11.82 13.79
C MET A 13 15.45 11.70 13.26
N ALA A 14 14.93 12.80 12.68
CA ALA A 14 13.62 12.78 12.05
C ALA A 14 13.73 11.99 10.74
N ALA A 15 13.24 10.74 10.74
CA ALA A 15 13.05 9.97 9.52
C ALA A 15 11.74 10.38 8.85
N THR A 16 11.75 10.45 7.53
CA THR A 16 10.55 10.64 6.71
C THR A 16 10.26 9.35 5.96
N PHE A 17 9.03 8.85 6.05
CA PHE A 17 8.60 7.70 5.26
C PHE A 17 8.39 8.13 3.81
N ILE A 18 9.13 7.54 2.87
CA ILE A 18 9.12 7.95 1.45
C ILE A 18 8.43 6.94 0.55
N HIS A 19 8.67 5.65 0.72
CA HIS A 19 7.99 4.60 -0.07
C HIS A 19 8.00 3.25 0.65
N THR A 20 7.10 2.38 0.20
CA THR A 20 7.22 0.92 0.34
C THR A 20 7.47 0.33 -1.04
N CYS A 21 8.20 -0.80 -1.11
CA CYS A 21 8.56 -1.42 -2.37
C CYS A 21 8.21 -2.91 -2.38
N TYR A 22 7.68 -3.39 -3.51
CA TYR A 22 7.62 -4.81 -3.83
C TYR A 22 7.84 -5.06 -5.33
N ARG A 23 8.07 -6.33 -5.67
CA ARG A 23 8.50 -6.73 -7.01
C ARG A 23 7.32 -7.20 -7.84
N ILE A 24 7.31 -6.83 -9.11
CA ILE A 24 6.27 -7.14 -10.09
C ILE A 24 6.86 -7.85 -11.30
N LEU A 25 6.02 -8.61 -12.01
CA LEU A 25 6.42 -9.30 -13.25
C LEU A 25 6.11 -8.49 -14.50
N ASP A 26 4.97 -7.82 -14.55
CA ASP A 26 4.48 -7.10 -15.72
C ASP A 26 4.13 -5.66 -15.36
N PRO A 27 5.00 -4.68 -15.71
CA PRO A 27 4.77 -3.28 -15.40
C PRO A 27 3.46 -2.72 -15.99
N ALA A 28 3.08 -3.13 -17.19
CA ALA A 28 1.86 -2.64 -17.84
C ALA A 28 0.60 -3.10 -17.11
N ARG A 29 0.57 -4.36 -16.67
CA ARG A 29 -0.53 -4.90 -15.86
C ARG A 29 -0.64 -4.21 -14.50
N SER A 30 0.50 -4.00 -13.86
CA SER A 30 0.54 -3.32 -12.56
C SER A 30 0.15 -1.85 -12.69
N GLU A 31 0.63 -1.15 -13.69
CA GLU A 31 0.23 0.25 -13.97
C GLU A 31 -1.27 0.36 -14.24
N ASP A 32 -1.85 -0.51 -15.08
CA ASP A 32 -3.30 -0.54 -15.31
C ASP A 32 -4.09 -0.73 -14.01
N PHE A 33 -3.63 -1.63 -13.16
CA PHE A 33 -4.28 -1.91 -11.88
C PHE A 33 -4.19 -0.70 -10.93
N TYR A 34 -2.99 -0.20 -10.66
CA TYR A 34 -2.81 0.87 -9.67
C TYR A 34 -3.34 2.22 -10.14
N VAL A 35 -3.24 2.53 -11.44
CA VAL A 35 -3.74 3.81 -11.99
C VAL A 35 -5.22 3.74 -12.31
N ASN A 36 -5.65 2.78 -13.12
CA ASN A 36 -7.01 2.78 -13.67
C ASN A 36 -8.04 2.17 -12.70
N ARG A 37 -7.64 1.30 -11.77
CA ARG A 37 -8.56 0.64 -10.85
C ARG A 37 -8.51 1.20 -9.43
N LEU A 38 -7.31 1.55 -8.93
CA LEU A 38 -7.15 2.12 -7.59
C LEU A 38 -7.00 3.65 -7.58
N GLY A 39 -6.81 4.29 -8.73
CA GLY A 39 -6.76 5.74 -8.84
C GLY A 39 -5.44 6.39 -8.41
N LEU A 40 -4.34 5.62 -8.37
CA LEU A 40 -3.02 6.20 -8.15
C LEU A 40 -2.52 6.91 -9.41
N MET A 41 -1.57 7.81 -9.25
CA MET A 41 -0.85 8.45 -10.34
C MET A 41 0.55 7.86 -10.47
N LYS A 42 1.00 7.56 -11.69
CA LYS A 42 2.40 7.27 -11.95
C LYS A 42 3.19 8.58 -11.88
N VAL A 43 4.09 8.69 -10.91
CA VAL A 43 4.84 9.92 -10.65
C VAL A 43 6.29 9.87 -11.11
N GLY A 44 6.80 8.69 -11.44
CA GLY A 44 8.17 8.55 -11.92
C GLY A 44 8.55 7.13 -12.31
N GLU A 45 9.74 7.03 -12.89
CA GLU A 45 10.36 5.78 -13.29
C GLU A 45 11.88 5.94 -13.19
N MET A 46 12.59 4.88 -12.78
CA MET A 46 14.04 4.86 -12.65
C MET A 46 14.59 3.57 -13.24
N ASP A 47 15.39 3.69 -14.28
CA ASP A 47 16.11 2.57 -14.88
C ASP A 47 17.41 2.30 -14.09
N LEU A 48 17.57 1.08 -13.62
CA LEU A 48 18.74 0.59 -12.88
C LEU A 48 19.60 -0.36 -13.74
N GLY A 49 19.33 -0.47 -15.03
CA GLY A 49 19.99 -1.37 -15.97
C GLY A 49 19.43 -2.79 -15.94
N SER A 50 19.44 -3.49 -14.82
CA SER A 50 18.87 -4.84 -14.67
C SER A 50 17.45 -4.85 -14.13
N ALA A 51 16.95 -3.71 -13.70
CA ALA A 51 15.60 -3.52 -13.18
C ALA A 51 15.10 -2.11 -13.49
N THR A 52 13.79 -1.93 -13.46
CA THR A 52 13.15 -0.61 -13.52
C THR A 52 12.22 -0.45 -12.32
N ASN A 53 12.38 0.65 -11.61
CA ASN A 53 11.48 1.05 -10.54
C ASN A 53 10.40 1.99 -11.09
N HIS A 54 9.15 1.70 -10.79
CA HIS A 54 7.99 2.50 -11.15
C HIS A 54 7.38 3.09 -9.87
N PHE A 55 7.14 4.39 -9.83
CA PHE A 55 6.66 5.09 -8.64
C PHE A 55 5.23 5.57 -8.83
N PHE A 56 4.38 5.30 -7.85
CA PHE A 56 2.96 5.67 -7.82
C PHE A 56 2.62 6.40 -6.53
N ALA A 57 1.77 7.41 -6.62
CA ALA A 57 1.27 8.17 -5.48
C ALA A 57 -0.20 8.52 -5.65
N LEU A 58 -0.87 8.90 -4.56
CA LEU A 58 -2.24 9.42 -4.61
C LEU A 58 -2.27 10.90 -4.97
N GLU A 59 -1.18 11.61 -4.75
CA GLU A 59 -1.04 13.04 -5.00
C GLU A 59 0.32 13.34 -5.63
N GLU A 60 0.39 14.41 -6.42
CA GLU A 60 1.67 14.90 -6.97
C GLU A 60 2.50 15.69 -5.94
N ASP A 61 2.22 15.54 -4.66
CA ASP A 61 3.00 16.17 -3.60
C ASP A 61 4.32 15.40 -3.38
N PRO A 62 5.49 16.05 -3.55
CA PRO A 62 6.79 15.42 -3.29
C PRO A 62 6.98 14.90 -1.87
N ALA A 63 6.18 15.38 -0.91
CA ALA A 63 6.19 14.92 0.47
C ALA A 63 5.28 13.71 0.71
N SER A 64 4.46 13.31 -0.27
CA SER A 64 3.56 12.17 -0.16
C SER A 64 4.32 10.86 -0.26
N PRO A 65 4.08 9.88 0.62
CA PRO A 65 4.64 8.55 0.48
C PRO A 65 4.20 7.88 -0.82
N MET A 66 5.11 7.12 -1.43
CA MET A 66 4.90 6.45 -2.71
C MET A 66 4.83 4.94 -2.55
N LEU A 67 4.18 4.29 -3.51
CA LEU A 67 4.36 2.89 -3.79
C LEU A 67 5.42 2.75 -4.88
N GLU A 68 6.51 2.02 -4.59
CA GLU A 68 7.53 1.65 -5.56
C GLU A 68 7.29 0.21 -6.01
N LEU A 69 7.23 -0.01 -7.32
CA LEU A 69 7.12 -1.33 -7.92
C LEU A 69 8.37 -1.61 -8.76
N THR A 70 9.12 -2.63 -8.38
CA THR A 70 10.37 -3.00 -9.05
C THR A 70 10.11 -4.14 -10.03
N HIS A 71 10.39 -3.89 -11.31
CA HIS A 71 10.43 -4.89 -12.36
C HIS A 71 11.88 -5.32 -12.62
N ASN A 72 12.26 -6.53 -12.20
CA ASN A 72 13.54 -7.14 -12.56
C ASN A 72 13.43 -7.70 -13.98
N HIS A 73 14.30 -7.27 -14.91
CA HIS A 73 14.14 -7.56 -16.34
C HIS A 73 14.25 -9.05 -16.68
N ASP A 74 15.06 -9.79 -15.93
CA ASP A 74 15.31 -11.23 -16.15
C ASP A 74 14.37 -12.16 -15.35
N GLN A 75 13.43 -11.59 -14.58
CA GLN A 75 12.50 -12.37 -13.78
C GLN A 75 11.26 -12.77 -14.59
N ALA A 76 11.07 -14.06 -14.81
CA ALA A 76 9.91 -14.60 -15.52
C ALA A 76 8.93 -15.33 -14.59
N GLU A 77 9.43 -15.91 -13.50
CA GLU A 77 8.63 -16.69 -12.57
C GLU A 77 8.02 -15.84 -11.46
N PRO A 78 6.82 -16.17 -10.95
CA PRO A 78 6.22 -15.48 -9.82
C PRO A 78 7.15 -15.42 -8.61
N TYR A 79 7.11 -14.30 -7.89
CA TYR A 79 7.87 -14.13 -6.66
C TYR A 79 7.23 -14.92 -5.52
N ASP A 80 8.08 -15.57 -4.71
CA ASP A 80 7.66 -16.12 -3.42
C ASP A 80 7.55 -14.97 -2.40
N LYS A 81 6.33 -14.75 -1.92
CA LYS A 81 6.03 -13.71 -0.93
C LYS A 81 6.26 -14.19 0.50
N GLY A 82 6.46 -15.50 0.69
CA GLY A 82 6.60 -16.12 2.01
C GLY A 82 5.40 -15.82 2.92
N ASN A 83 5.65 -15.79 4.22
CA ASN A 83 4.65 -15.48 5.24
C ASN A 83 4.91 -14.17 6.00
N GLY A 84 5.89 -13.38 5.55
CA GLY A 84 6.26 -12.11 6.18
C GLY A 84 5.52 -10.90 5.62
N TYR A 85 5.08 -10.95 4.35
CA TYR A 85 4.25 -9.91 3.77
C TYR A 85 2.80 -10.09 4.22
N ALA A 86 2.18 -9.01 4.70
CA ALA A 86 0.74 -9.01 5.01
C ALA A 86 -0.03 -8.29 3.90
N HIS A 87 0.01 -6.97 3.89
CA HIS A 87 -0.70 -6.13 2.91
C HIS A 87 -0.18 -4.69 2.93
N VAL A 88 -0.53 -3.93 1.91
CA VAL A 88 -0.62 -2.47 1.95
C VAL A 88 -2.10 -2.08 2.07
N ALA A 89 -2.39 -0.89 2.60
CA ALA A 89 -3.78 -0.48 2.82
C ALA A 89 -4.06 0.88 2.18
N PHE A 90 -5.28 1.02 1.65
CA PHE A 90 -5.83 2.27 1.12
C PHE A 90 -7.19 2.54 1.75
N THR A 91 -7.49 3.81 1.99
CA THR A 91 -8.86 4.21 2.38
C THR A 91 -9.69 4.49 1.13
N VAL A 92 -10.97 4.12 1.18
CA VAL A 92 -11.97 4.41 0.15
C VAL A 92 -13.22 5.03 0.79
N ASP A 93 -13.92 5.86 0.05
CA ASP A 93 -15.11 6.56 0.57
C ASP A 93 -16.36 5.68 0.56
N ASP A 94 -16.46 4.74 -0.37
CA ASP A 94 -17.54 3.76 -0.49
C ASP A 94 -16.94 2.37 -0.71
N LEU A 95 -16.81 1.60 0.37
CA LEU A 95 -16.17 0.29 0.32
C LEU A 95 -16.97 -0.72 -0.50
N GLU A 96 -18.28 -0.77 -0.31
CA GLU A 96 -19.18 -1.69 -1.02
C GLU A 96 -19.16 -1.40 -2.52
N GLY A 97 -19.39 -0.16 -2.91
CA GLY A 97 -19.38 0.24 -4.32
C GLY A 97 -18.02 0.01 -4.96
N THR A 98 -16.93 0.32 -4.26
CA THR A 98 -15.57 0.06 -4.75
C THR A 98 -15.33 -1.42 -5.00
N ILE A 99 -15.74 -2.30 -4.10
CA ILE A 99 -15.58 -3.75 -4.26
C ILE A 99 -16.42 -4.29 -5.42
N GLU A 100 -17.66 -3.82 -5.58
CA GLU A 100 -18.50 -4.21 -6.71
C GLU A 100 -17.86 -3.80 -8.05
N ASP A 101 -17.40 -2.56 -8.17
CA ASP A 101 -16.73 -2.05 -9.37
C ASP A 101 -15.45 -2.83 -9.70
N LEU A 102 -14.63 -3.16 -8.68
CA LEU A 102 -13.42 -3.94 -8.87
C LEU A 102 -13.71 -5.37 -9.30
N LYS A 103 -14.75 -6.01 -8.76
CA LYS A 103 -15.20 -7.35 -9.19
C LYS A 103 -15.65 -7.34 -10.64
N ASP A 104 -16.40 -6.34 -11.05
CA ASP A 104 -16.86 -6.18 -12.45
C ASP A 104 -15.69 -5.99 -13.42
N GLN A 105 -14.58 -5.46 -12.93
CA GLN A 105 -13.33 -5.34 -13.68
C GLN A 105 -12.42 -6.57 -13.58
N GLY A 106 -12.86 -7.65 -12.94
CA GLY A 106 -12.15 -8.91 -12.82
C GLY A 106 -11.04 -8.93 -11.75
N VAL A 107 -11.05 -8.00 -10.81
CA VAL A 107 -10.12 -8.00 -9.67
C VAL A 107 -10.50 -9.10 -8.69
N THR A 108 -9.51 -9.83 -8.20
CA THR A 108 -9.71 -10.88 -7.20
C THR A 108 -9.99 -10.26 -5.83
N VAL A 109 -11.17 -10.56 -5.27
CA VAL A 109 -11.56 -10.20 -3.90
C VAL A 109 -11.33 -11.42 -3.00
N THR A 110 -10.47 -11.28 -2.00
CA THR A 110 -10.13 -12.37 -1.05
C THR A 110 -10.87 -12.25 0.27
N LEU A 111 -11.39 -11.07 0.59
CA LEU A 111 -12.31 -10.83 1.69
C LEU A 111 -13.36 -9.80 1.25
N GLU A 112 -14.61 -10.22 1.21
CA GLU A 112 -15.75 -9.31 0.98
C GLU A 112 -15.87 -8.27 2.11
N PRO A 113 -16.53 -7.12 1.87
CA PRO A 113 -16.70 -6.10 2.88
C PRO A 113 -17.21 -6.66 4.20
N LYS A 114 -16.45 -6.44 5.27
CA LYS A 114 -16.69 -7.01 6.59
C LYS A 114 -16.47 -5.97 7.68
N THR A 115 -17.31 -6.02 8.70
CA THR A 115 -17.06 -5.26 9.93
C THR A 115 -16.21 -6.09 10.89
N LEU A 116 -15.13 -5.48 11.38
CA LEU A 116 -14.35 -5.98 12.51
C LEU A 116 -14.59 -5.06 13.70
N THR A 117 -14.92 -5.65 14.84
CA THR A 117 -15.05 -4.90 16.10
C THR A 117 -13.80 -5.13 16.94
N ALA A 118 -13.10 -4.05 17.27
CA ALA A 118 -11.94 -4.09 18.16
C ALA A 118 -11.91 -2.81 19.02
N ASP A 119 -11.57 -2.94 20.30
CA ASP A 119 -11.49 -1.83 21.26
C ASP A 119 -12.77 -0.96 21.31
N GLY A 120 -13.93 -1.60 21.12
CA GLY A 120 -15.23 -0.90 21.11
C GLY A 120 -15.51 -0.05 19.86
N ASN A 121 -14.71 -0.20 18.82
CA ASN A 121 -14.91 0.46 17.53
C ASN A 121 -15.15 -0.57 16.43
N ASP A 122 -15.96 -0.19 15.45
CA ASP A 122 -16.22 -0.97 14.25
C ASP A 122 -15.36 -0.45 13.11
N TYR A 123 -14.61 -1.35 12.48
CA TYR A 123 -13.78 -1.11 11.30
C TYR A 123 -14.41 -1.82 10.13
N ARG A 124 -14.59 -1.10 9.02
CA ARG A 124 -15.15 -1.68 7.80
C ARG A 124 -14.04 -1.89 6.80
N ILE A 125 -13.76 -3.16 6.44
CA ILE A 125 -12.63 -3.55 5.59
C ILE A 125 -13.02 -4.57 4.53
N ALA A 126 -12.19 -4.65 3.48
CA ALA A 126 -12.17 -5.72 2.48
C ALA A 126 -10.74 -6.00 2.05
N PHE A 127 -10.50 -7.15 1.42
CA PHE A 127 -9.19 -7.47 0.82
C PHE A 127 -9.33 -7.84 -0.64
N ILE A 128 -8.41 -7.34 -1.44
CA ILE A 128 -8.23 -7.67 -2.85
C ILE A 128 -6.81 -8.13 -3.12
N GLU A 129 -6.55 -8.63 -4.31
CA GLU A 129 -5.20 -8.94 -4.80
C GLU A 129 -4.88 -8.10 -6.03
N ASP A 130 -3.63 -7.64 -6.10
CA ASP A 130 -3.09 -7.04 -7.30
C ASP A 130 -2.74 -8.12 -8.37
N PRO A 131 -2.28 -7.74 -9.58
CA PRO A 131 -1.97 -8.72 -10.65
C PRO A 131 -0.89 -9.74 -10.30
N ASP A 132 -0.01 -9.46 -9.34
CA ASP A 132 1.02 -10.37 -8.86
C ASP A 132 0.61 -11.15 -7.59
N GLY A 133 -0.63 -10.95 -7.13
CA GLY A 133 -1.19 -11.64 -5.96
C GLY A 133 -0.78 -11.00 -4.63
N TYR A 134 -0.29 -9.77 -4.62
CA TYR A 134 -0.08 -9.01 -3.38
C TYR A 134 -1.42 -8.57 -2.80
N LYS A 135 -1.61 -8.84 -1.51
CA LYS A 135 -2.83 -8.45 -0.81
C LYS A 135 -2.87 -6.95 -0.57
N ILE A 136 -4.03 -6.38 -0.78
CA ILE A 136 -4.35 -4.99 -0.53
C ILE A 136 -5.58 -4.93 0.36
N GLU A 137 -5.46 -4.23 1.48
CA GLU A 137 -6.60 -3.91 2.35
C GLU A 137 -7.26 -2.62 1.86
N LEU A 138 -8.57 -2.65 1.71
CA LEU A 138 -9.39 -1.46 1.51
C LEU A 138 -10.16 -1.18 2.79
N VAL A 139 -10.04 0.05 3.29
CA VAL A 139 -10.67 0.48 4.55
C VAL A 139 -11.67 1.58 4.26
N GLN A 140 -12.91 1.40 4.72
CA GLN A 140 -13.93 2.46 4.67
C GLN A 140 -13.44 3.68 5.45
N ARG A 141 -13.32 4.83 4.78
CA ARG A 141 -12.89 6.08 5.42
C ARG A 141 -13.76 6.41 6.64
N GLY A 142 -13.12 6.87 7.70
CA GLY A 142 -13.78 7.27 8.93
C GLY A 142 -14.17 6.14 9.88
N THR A 143 -13.98 4.87 9.51
CA THR A 143 -14.28 3.74 10.41
C THR A 143 -13.10 3.37 11.31
N MET A 144 -11.87 3.44 10.80
CA MET A 144 -10.67 3.18 11.60
C MET A 144 -10.25 4.44 12.38
N LYS A 145 -9.92 4.27 13.66
CA LYS A 145 -9.63 5.39 14.57
C LYS A 145 -8.12 5.59 14.83
N VAL A 146 -7.28 4.93 14.07
CA VAL A 146 -5.82 4.97 14.19
C VAL A 146 -5.27 5.99 13.21
N GLY A 147 -4.64 7.07 13.73
CA GLY A 147 -4.02 8.09 12.89
C GLY A 147 -5.02 8.97 12.10
N LYS A 148 -4.51 10.04 11.51
CA LYS A 148 -5.35 11.01 10.77
C LYS A 148 -5.77 10.54 9.38
N MET A 149 -5.01 9.63 8.76
CA MET A 149 -5.24 9.19 7.38
C MET A 149 -6.49 8.33 7.20
N TYR A 150 -7.03 7.81 8.29
CA TYR A 150 -8.25 6.97 8.28
C TYR A 150 -9.53 7.75 8.56
N GLN A 151 -9.40 9.04 8.86
CA GLN A 151 -10.54 9.91 9.22
C GLN A 151 -11.18 10.57 8.02
#